data_3e1ecbade0fecbe37bef2bfc79e0ea7e
#
_entry.id   3e1ecbade0fecbe37bef2bfc79e0ea7e
#
_cell.length_a   1.000
_cell.length_b   1.000
_cell.length_c   1.000
_cell.angle_alpha   90.00
_cell.angle_beta   90.00
_cell.angle_gamma   90.00
#
_symmetry.space_group_name_H-M   'P 1'
#
loop_
_entity.id
_entity.type
_entity.pdbx_description
1 polymer ?
#
loop_
_entity_poly.entity_id
_entity_poly.type
_entity_poly.pdbx_seq_one_letter_code
_entity_poly.pdbx_strand_id
1 'polypeptide(L)'
;MILEVGSEYDQARLKAHRIVLCAASPFFYNALNSDMKEKEEGVIRLEETSKAVMEEMLGYLYTGHVDVTENNAFDLLEMADFYVIPSLKEVSSKFISQALS
;
A
#
# COMPACT_ATOMS: atom_id res chain seq x y z
N MET A 1 -7.42 -12.66 -2.13
CA MET A 1 -6.01 -12.73 -1.70
C MET A 1 -5.83 -12.06 -0.36
N ILE A 2 -4.76 -12.39 0.34
CA ILE A 2 -4.47 -11.87 1.69
C ILE A 2 -3.15 -11.13 1.67
N LEU A 3 -3.13 -9.95 2.31
CA LEU A 3 -1.91 -9.23 2.61
C LEU A 3 -1.58 -9.41 4.09
N GLU A 4 -0.43 -10.01 4.38
CA GLU A 4 0.07 -10.08 5.75
C GLU A 4 1.01 -8.92 5.98
N VAL A 5 0.63 -8.03 6.89
CA VAL A 5 1.38 -6.81 7.16
C VAL A 5 1.84 -6.79 8.62
N GLY A 6 2.85 -5.97 8.90
CA GLY A 6 3.38 -5.82 10.24
C GLY A 6 4.54 -6.73 10.56
N SER A 7 5.20 -6.41 11.66
CA SER A 7 6.34 -7.18 12.14
C SER A 7 5.89 -8.40 12.94
N GLU A 8 6.85 -9.19 13.41
CA GLU A 8 6.61 -10.40 14.19
C GLU A 8 5.69 -10.18 15.39
N TYR A 9 5.69 -8.98 15.98
CA TYR A 9 4.90 -8.66 17.16
C TYR A 9 3.57 -7.97 16.86
N ASP A 10 3.35 -7.56 15.63
CA ASP A 10 2.17 -6.77 15.27
C ASP A 10 1.68 -7.16 13.87
N GLN A 11 1.49 -8.45 13.66
CA GLN A 11 1.02 -8.96 12.39
C GLN A 11 -0.48 -8.82 12.23
N ALA A 12 -0.90 -8.46 11.03
CA ALA A 12 -2.31 -8.41 10.69
C ALA A 12 -2.51 -8.97 9.28
N ARG A 13 -3.70 -9.47 9.02
CA ARG A 13 -4.08 -10.01 7.72
C ARG A 13 -5.20 -9.16 7.15
N LEU A 14 -5.00 -8.64 5.94
CA LEU A 14 -5.97 -7.80 5.26
C LEU A 14 -6.40 -8.47 3.95
N LYS A 15 -7.69 -8.48 3.69
CA LYS A 15 -8.20 -9.00 2.43
C LYS A 15 -8.04 -7.97 1.33
N ALA A 16 -7.65 -8.43 0.15
CA ALA A 16 -7.46 -7.56 -1.01
C ALA A 16 -7.87 -8.28 -2.28
N HIS A 17 -8.06 -7.53 -3.34
CA HIS A 17 -8.41 -8.08 -4.64
C HIS A 17 -7.24 -7.94 -5.59
N ARG A 18 -6.82 -9.07 -6.17
CA ARG A 18 -5.67 -9.11 -7.09
C ARG A 18 -5.81 -8.11 -8.23
N ILE A 19 -7.00 -8.03 -8.83
CA ILE A 19 -7.24 -7.13 -9.96
C ILE A 19 -6.99 -5.68 -9.58
N VAL A 20 -7.46 -5.26 -8.40
CA VAL A 20 -7.28 -3.90 -7.92
C VAL A 20 -5.81 -3.59 -7.69
N LEU A 21 -5.10 -4.49 -7.02
CA LEU A 21 -3.68 -4.30 -6.71
C LEU A 21 -2.83 -4.25 -7.98
N CYS A 22 -3.05 -5.19 -8.90
CA CYS A 22 -2.27 -5.25 -10.14
C CYS A 22 -2.52 -4.05 -11.05
N ALA A 23 -3.76 -3.58 -11.12
CA ALA A 23 -4.10 -2.42 -11.93
C ALA A 23 -3.50 -1.13 -11.37
N ALA A 24 -3.40 -1.03 -10.05
CA ALA A 24 -2.94 0.19 -9.39
C ALA A 24 -1.43 0.26 -9.19
N SER A 25 -0.74 -0.89 -9.13
CA SER A 25 0.66 -0.92 -8.73
C SER A 25 1.48 -1.92 -9.53
N PRO A 26 2.50 -1.45 -10.28
CA PRO A 26 3.45 -2.34 -10.95
C PRO A 26 4.18 -3.27 -9.98
N PHE A 27 4.39 -2.83 -8.72
CA PHE A 27 5.00 -3.68 -7.70
C PHE A 27 4.17 -4.94 -7.48
N PHE A 28 2.87 -4.78 -7.27
CA PHE A 28 1.98 -5.92 -7.05
C PHE A 28 1.80 -6.75 -8.31
N TYR A 29 1.74 -6.11 -9.46
CA TYR A 29 1.66 -6.82 -10.73
C TYR A 29 2.85 -7.76 -10.89
N ASN A 30 4.07 -7.25 -10.67
CA ASN A 30 5.28 -8.06 -10.81
C ASN A 30 5.37 -9.14 -9.75
N ALA A 31 5.03 -8.82 -8.49
CA ALA A 31 5.08 -9.79 -7.41
C ALA A 31 4.13 -10.96 -7.64
N LEU A 32 2.93 -10.68 -8.13
CA LEU A 32 1.92 -11.72 -8.34
C LEU A 32 2.14 -12.54 -9.60
N ASN A 33 2.87 -12.00 -10.57
CA ASN A 33 3.14 -12.72 -11.81
C ASN A 33 4.48 -13.44 -11.83
N SER A 34 5.45 -13.00 -11.02
CA SER A 34 6.80 -13.57 -11.03
C SER A 34 7.06 -14.59 -9.92
N ASP A 35 6.26 -14.57 -8.84
CA ASP A 35 6.41 -15.51 -7.73
C ASP A 35 5.25 -16.51 -7.73
N MET A 36 5.53 -17.72 -8.18
CA MET A 36 4.52 -18.76 -8.25
C MET A 36 4.02 -19.21 -6.88
N LYS A 37 4.88 -19.12 -5.87
CA LYS A 37 4.50 -19.52 -4.51
C LYS A 37 3.48 -18.55 -3.93
N GLU A 38 3.70 -17.25 -4.07
CA GLU A 38 2.75 -16.24 -3.61
C GLU A 38 1.44 -16.34 -4.38
N LYS A 39 1.52 -16.61 -5.67
CA LYS A 39 0.35 -16.78 -6.51
C LYS A 39 -0.50 -17.98 -6.07
N GLU A 40 0.15 -19.09 -5.74
CA GLU A 40 -0.55 -20.30 -5.28
C GLU A 40 -1.15 -20.14 -3.90
N GLU A 41 -0.40 -19.53 -2.97
CA GLU A 41 -0.86 -19.33 -1.61
C GLU A 41 -1.92 -18.24 -1.50
N GLY A 42 -1.92 -17.28 -2.43
CA GLY A 42 -2.81 -16.13 -2.36
C GLY A 42 -2.48 -15.19 -1.21
N VAL A 43 -1.25 -15.23 -0.71
CA VAL A 43 -0.79 -14.42 0.41
C VAL A 43 0.49 -13.71 0.03
N ILE A 44 0.55 -12.40 0.29
CA ILE A 44 1.77 -11.61 0.17
C ILE A 44 2.16 -11.10 1.55
N ARG A 45 3.42 -11.28 1.92
CA ARG A 45 3.95 -10.83 3.20
C ARG A 45 4.67 -9.51 3.05
N LEU A 46 4.22 -8.50 3.81
CA LEU A 46 4.73 -7.13 3.77
C LEU A 46 5.13 -6.70 5.18
N GLU A 47 6.24 -7.22 5.66
CA GLU A 47 6.66 -7.07 7.06
C GLU A 47 6.97 -5.63 7.46
N GLU A 48 7.35 -4.79 6.50
CA GLU A 48 7.75 -3.42 6.76
C GLU A 48 6.60 -2.42 6.80
N THR A 49 5.39 -2.86 6.47
CA THR A 49 4.22 -1.99 6.40
C THR A 49 3.27 -2.27 7.54
N SER A 50 2.84 -1.24 8.26
CA SER A 50 1.88 -1.40 9.35
C SER A 50 0.46 -1.61 8.83
N LYS A 51 -0.38 -2.19 9.69
CA LYS A 51 -1.79 -2.41 9.36
C LYS A 51 -2.51 -1.09 9.04
N ALA A 52 -2.31 -0.07 9.87
CA ALA A 52 -3.00 1.21 9.71
C ALA A 52 -2.68 1.86 8.37
N VAL A 53 -1.40 1.90 7.99
CA VAL A 53 -0.98 2.52 6.74
C VAL A 53 -1.47 1.71 5.54
N MET A 54 -1.42 0.38 5.64
CA MET A 54 -1.91 -0.48 4.56
C MET A 54 -3.42 -0.34 4.37
N GLU A 55 -4.19 -0.21 5.46
CA GLU A 55 -5.63 0.01 5.35
C GLU A 55 -5.94 1.33 4.65
N GLU A 56 -5.17 2.38 4.92
CA GLU A 56 -5.34 3.66 4.23
C GLU A 56 -5.03 3.54 2.75
N MET A 57 -3.98 2.81 2.38
CA MET A 57 -3.63 2.58 0.99
C MET A 57 -4.71 1.78 0.27
N LEU A 58 -5.20 0.70 0.88
CA LEU A 58 -6.26 -0.11 0.29
C LEU A 58 -7.54 0.71 0.12
N GLY A 59 -7.88 1.53 1.10
CA GLY A 59 -9.02 2.43 0.99
C GLY A 59 -8.88 3.36 -0.21
N TYR A 60 -7.69 3.92 -0.39
CA TYR A 60 -7.42 4.77 -1.55
C TYR A 60 -7.57 4.00 -2.87
N LEU A 61 -7.04 2.79 -2.95
CA LEU A 61 -7.11 1.99 -4.17
C LEU A 61 -8.54 1.61 -4.54
N TYR A 62 -9.40 1.37 -3.54
CA TYR A 62 -10.79 1.00 -3.79
C TYR A 62 -11.71 2.18 -4.05
N THR A 63 -11.46 3.32 -3.41
CA THR A 63 -12.38 4.47 -3.45
C THR A 63 -11.83 5.66 -4.23
N GLY A 64 -10.52 5.71 -4.45
CA GLY A 64 -9.87 6.86 -5.04
C GLY A 64 -9.69 8.03 -4.08
N HIS A 65 -9.95 7.80 -2.79
CA HIS A 65 -9.89 8.85 -1.78
C HIS A 65 -9.05 8.45 -0.59
N VAL A 66 -8.27 9.39 -0.06
CA VAL A 66 -7.51 9.21 1.16
C VAL A 66 -7.45 10.53 1.92
N ASP A 67 -7.55 10.46 3.25
CA ASP A 67 -7.40 11.61 4.11
C ASP A 67 -5.93 11.73 4.53
N VAL A 68 -5.21 12.64 3.88
CA VAL A 68 -3.81 12.90 4.21
C VAL A 68 -3.75 13.90 5.36
N THR A 69 -3.03 13.54 6.41
CA THR A 69 -2.86 14.37 7.60
C THR A 69 -1.38 14.52 7.92
N GLU A 70 -1.06 15.40 8.87
CA GLU A 70 0.32 15.54 9.32
C GLU A 70 0.89 14.25 9.90
N ASN A 71 0.01 13.40 10.45
CA ASN A 71 0.43 12.15 11.08
C ASN A 71 0.74 11.04 10.09
N ASN A 72 0.10 11.04 8.92
CA ASN A 72 0.25 9.94 7.98
C ASN A 72 0.90 10.32 6.65
N ALA A 73 1.14 11.60 6.39
CA ALA A 73 1.61 12.08 5.09
C ALA A 73 2.94 11.44 4.67
N PHE A 74 3.91 11.39 5.58
CA PHE A 74 5.21 10.80 5.25
C PHE A 74 5.13 9.29 5.06
N ASP A 75 4.33 8.61 5.87
CA ASP A 75 4.13 7.17 5.73
C ASP A 75 3.46 6.83 4.41
N LEU A 76 2.45 7.62 4.03
CA LEU A 76 1.79 7.43 2.73
C LEU A 76 2.72 7.71 1.56
N LEU A 77 3.56 8.75 1.67
CA LEU A 77 4.53 9.06 0.63
C LEU A 77 5.54 7.93 0.46
N GLU A 78 6.10 7.45 1.56
CA GLU A 78 7.07 6.35 1.55
C GLU A 78 6.44 5.09 0.95
N MET A 79 5.23 4.77 1.36
CA MET A 79 4.50 3.61 0.87
C MET A 79 4.16 3.74 -0.61
N ALA A 80 3.74 4.93 -1.05
CA ALA A 80 3.43 5.18 -2.45
C ALA A 80 4.67 5.04 -3.32
N ASP A 81 5.82 5.42 -2.80
CA ASP A 81 7.08 5.25 -3.52
C ASP A 81 7.49 3.77 -3.57
N PHE A 82 7.40 3.08 -2.44
CA PHE A 82 7.78 1.67 -2.34
C PHE A 82 6.90 0.77 -3.22
N TYR A 83 5.59 0.97 -3.16
CA TYR A 83 4.63 0.16 -3.93
C TYR A 83 4.34 0.71 -5.32
N VAL A 84 5.01 1.78 -5.70
CA VAL A 84 4.90 2.41 -7.02
C VAL A 84 3.46 2.76 -7.36
N ILE A 85 2.90 3.69 -6.58
CA ILE A 85 1.54 4.22 -6.78
C ILE A 85 1.67 5.72 -7.03
N PRO A 86 1.92 6.14 -8.30
CA PRO A 86 2.24 7.54 -8.61
C PRO A 86 1.18 8.55 -8.17
N SER A 87 -0.10 8.21 -8.29
CA SER A 87 -1.17 9.12 -7.88
C SER A 87 -1.17 9.39 -6.38
N LEU A 88 -0.94 8.36 -5.57
CA LEU A 88 -0.84 8.52 -4.12
C LEU A 88 0.41 9.29 -3.73
N LYS A 89 1.51 9.06 -4.43
CA LYS A 89 2.74 9.81 -4.22
C LYS A 89 2.53 11.29 -4.47
N GLU A 90 1.82 11.63 -5.55
CA GLU A 90 1.52 13.02 -5.89
C GLU A 90 0.67 13.69 -4.81
N VAL A 91 -0.39 13.03 -4.36
CA VAL A 91 -1.27 13.57 -3.31
C VAL A 91 -0.51 13.79 -2.01
N SER A 92 0.30 12.82 -1.60
CA SER A 92 1.05 12.90 -0.36
C SER A 92 2.13 13.96 -0.39
N SER A 93 2.90 14.04 -1.48
CA SER A 93 3.96 15.04 -1.60
C SER A 93 3.41 16.45 -1.72
N LYS A 94 2.28 16.62 -2.38
CA LYS A 94 1.62 17.92 -2.48
C LYS A 94 1.17 18.40 -1.09
N PHE A 95 0.59 17.52 -0.30
CA PHE A 95 0.21 17.88 1.07
C PHE A 95 1.42 18.31 1.89
N ILE A 96 2.51 17.58 1.83
CA ILE A 96 3.74 17.89 2.57
C ILE A 96 4.29 19.24 2.12
N SER A 97 4.34 19.47 0.81
CA SER A 97 4.83 20.75 0.25
C SER A 97 4.01 21.93 0.75
N GLN A 98 2.69 21.79 0.78
CA GLN A 98 1.80 22.85 1.26
C GLN A 98 1.94 23.09 2.77
N ALA A 99 2.17 22.04 3.54
CA ALA A 99 2.34 22.15 4.98
C ALA A 99 3.66 22.82 5.37
N LEU A 100 4.68 22.72 4.53
CA LEU A 100 5.99 23.29 4.79
C LEU A 100 6.16 24.73 4.29
N SER A 101 5.22 25.21 3.51
CA SER A 101 5.31 26.55 2.93
C SER A 101 4.72 27.66 3.80
#